data_9032155c7bc1d66f49ba5260fe37c101
#
_entry.id   9032155c7bc1d66f49ba5260fe37c101
#
_cell.length_a   1.000
_cell.length_b   1.000
_cell.length_c   1.000
_cell.angle_alpha   90.00
_cell.angle_beta   90.00
_cell.angle_gamma   90.00
#
_symmetry.space_group_name_H-M   'P 1'
#
loop_
_entity.id
_entity.type
_entity.pdbx_description
1 polymer ?
#
loop_
_entity_poly.entity_id
_entity_poly.type
_entity_poly.pdbx_seq_one_letter_code
_entity_poly.pdbx_strand_id
1 'polypeptide(L)'
;MNRIIVLFLLTAILLTSCAAPVEEAPATPEMTVLETTVPETTESPTTVATEPPEERFLLTFVGDCTFGANPSNTYAGYGFPKTVGEDYQYPFRNVITWFEKDEVTFLNLEGPLSDTGNPMQKKHVFRGTTAYVNILTENSVEAVSIANNHTMDYGQTGYDSTVETLQNAGIPFVGQGCSSIFSTENGLTIGLFGAVYYKLDTEEIVSYIAGLRDAGCDLVIFAPHWGVEGSYRPTDSQVNLAHAVIDAGADIVWGSHPHVLQPVEKYKDGIIFYSMGNFSFGGNGYPRDYDTALLQQEVIRSADGTVTLGDLTIIPANVSSIEGRNNFQPTPYEQGTAGYDRVMQKLDGSWKGSNLPIQ
;
A
#
# COMPACT_ATOMS: atom_id res chain seq x y z
N MET A 1 8.12 18.99 5.59
CA MET A 1 9.32 18.12 5.61
C MET A 1 9.08 17.08 4.53
N ASN A 2 9.89 17.09 3.47
CA ASN A 2 9.62 16.31 2.25
C ASN A 2 10.25 14.93 2.40
N ARG A 3 9.44 13.88 2.45
CA ARG A 3 9.92 12.50 2.60
C ARG A 3 9.90 11.67 1.31
N ILE A 4 9.49 12.22 0.16
CA ILE A 4 9.39 11.42 -1.07
C ILE A 4 9.89 12.22 -2.27
N ILE A 5 10.81 11.63 -3.03
CA ILE A 5 11.18 12.10 -4.37
C ILE A 5 10.30 11.34 -5.36
N VAL A 6 9.27 12.02 -5.87
CA VAL A 6 8.36 11.44 -6.87
C VAL A 6 8.95 11.68 -8.25
N LEU A 7 9.44 10.63 -8.89
CA LEU A 7 9.86 10.66 -10.29
C LEU A 7 8.71 10.10 -11.15
N PHE A 8 7.91 10.97 -11.74
CA PHE A 8 6.93 10.57 -12.76
C PHE A 8 7.67 10.31 -14.07
N LEU A 9 7.91 9.05 -14.41
CA LEU A 9 8.33 8.66 -15.77
C LEU A 9 7.11 8.17 -16.54
N LEU A 10 6.51 9.06 -17.33
CA LEU A 10 5.67 8.66 -18.46
C LEU A 10 6.62 8.28 -19.62
N THR A 11 6.90 7.01 -19.81
CA THR A 11 7.62 6.53 -20.99
C THR A 11 6.64 5.98 -22.02
N ALA A 12 6.41 6.78 -23.06
CA ALA A 12 5.92 6.26 -24.33
C ALA A 12 7.09 5.55 -25.03
N ILE A 13 6.98 4.24 -25.22
CA ILE A 13 7.98 3.43 -25.94
C ILE A 13 7.77 3.65 -27.43
N LEU A 14 8.64 4.41 -28.07
CA LEU A 14 8.84 4.41 -29.51
C LEU A 14 10.16 3.70 -29.80
N LEU A 15 10.07 2.50 -30.35
CA LEU A 15 11.21 1.75 -30.88
C LEU A 15 11.66 2.38 -32.20
N THR A 16 12.84 2.96 -32.23
CA THR A 16 13.61 3.16 -33.49
C THR A 16 15.04 2.67 -33.30
N SER A 17 15.34 1.66 -34.09
CA SER A 17 16.68 1.10 -34.28
C SER A 17 17.54 2.10 -35.04
N CYS A 18 18.80 2.34 -34.56
CA CYS A 18 19.90 2.81 -35.40
C CYS A 18 21.23 2.24 -34.88
N ALA A 19 21.88 1.51 -35.77
CA ALA A 19 23.24 1.01 -35.61
C ALA A 19 24.24 2.14 -35.84
N ALA A 20 25.35 2.16 -35.10
CA ALA A 20 26.50 3.00 -35.34
C ALA A 20 27.79 2.18 -35.33
N PRO A 21 28.82 2.61 -36.07
CA PRO A 21 29.91 1.74 -36.56
C PRO A 21 31.09 1.61 -35.58
N VAL A 22 31.80 0.51 -35.79
CA VAL A 22 33.04 0.11 -35.11
C VAL A 22 34.20 0.98 -35.55
N GLU A 23 35.02 1.48 -34.64
CA GLU A 23 36.29 2.11 -34.89
C GLU A 23 37.41 1.33 -34.19
N GLU A 24 38.52 1.09 -34.97
CA GLU A 24 39.64 0.24 -34.62
C GLU A 24 40.61 0.87 -33.63
N ALA A 25 41.27 0.01 -32.85
CA ALA A 25 42.31 0.35 -31.88
C ALA A 25 43.70 0.49 -32.57
N PRO A 26 44.57 1.36 -32.09
CA PRO A 26 45.97 1.33 -32.48
C PRO A 26 46.88 0.60 -31.48
N ALA A 27 47.93 0.07 -32.03
CA ALA A 27 48.90 -0.89 -31.54
C ALA A 27 49.79 -0.42 -30.39
N THR A 28 50.26 -1.42 -29.66
CA THR A 28 51.28 -1.46 -28.58
C THR A 28 52.69 -1.06 -29.09
N PRO A 29 53.56 -0.52 -28.22
CA PRO A 29 55.00 -0.72 -28.33
C PRO A 29 55.56 -1.55 -27.19
N GLU A 30 56.64 -2.27 -27.58
CA GLU A 30 57.40 -3.25 -26.83
C GLU A 30 58.23 -2.69 -25.65
N MET A 31 58.34 -3.52 -24.73
CA MET A 31 59.23 -3.95 -23.67
C MET A 31 60.65 -3.34 -23.57
N THR A 32 61.02 -3.00 -22.35
CA THR A 32 62.41 -3.12 -21.88
C THR A 32 62.40 -3.69 -20.46
N VAL A 33 63.05 -4.86 -20.30
CA VAL A 33 63.29 -5.58 -19.05
C VAL A 33 64.42 -4.92 -18.30
N LEU A 34 64.26 -4.62 -17.03
CA LEU A 34 65.33 -4.40 -16.07
C LEU A 34 65.03 -5.23 -14.81
N GLU A 35 65.90 -6.22 -14.60
CA GLU A 35 65.95 -6.99 -13.33
C GLU A 35 66.39 -6.08 -12.19
N THR A 36 65.66 -6.14 -11.08
CA THR A 36 66.25 -5.79 -9.78
C THR A 36 65.47 -6.48 -8.60
N THR A 37 66.20 -7.35 -7.91
CA THR A 37 66.18 -7.69 -6.50
C THR A 37 64.85 -7.66 -5.72
N VAL A 38 64.47 -8.83 -5.21
CA VAL A 38 63.42 -9.13 -4.22
C VAL A 38 63.71 -8.42 -2.93
N PRO A 39 62.74 -7.72 -2.34
CA PRO A 39 62.64 -7.50 -0.92
C PRO A 39 61.52 -8.36 -0.31
N GLU A 40 61.75 -8.79 0.89
CA GLU A 40 60.94 -9.55 1.80
C GLU A 40 59.48 -9.23 1.80
N THR A 41 58.65 -10.26 1.69
CA THR A 41 57.19 -10.22 1.78
C THR A 41 56.78 -9.88 3.23
N THR A 42 56.45 -8.63 3.48
CA THR A 42 55.57 -8.27 4.57
C THR A 42 54.13 -8.54 4.11
N GLU A 43 53.51 -9.55 4.68
CA GLU A 43 52.09 -9.79 4.51
C GLU A 43 51.31 -8.53 4.94
N SER A 44 50.75 -7.81 3.98
CA SER A 44 49.71 -6.80 4.28
C SER A 44 48.51 -7.51 4.88
N PRO A 45 47.93 -7.00 5.96
CA PRO A 45 46.68 -7.56 6.50
C PRO A 45 45.63 -7.51 5.39
N THR A 46 45.15 -8.68 4.99
CA THR A 46 43.99 -8.82 4.12
C THR A 46 42.82 -8.13 4.85
N THR A 47 42.47 -6.94 4.40
CA THR A 47 41.23 -6.30 4.81
C THR A 47 40.12 -7.21 4.29
N VAL A 48 39.55 -8.01 5.17
CA VAL A 48 38.28 -8.68 4.88
C VAL A 48 37.28 -7.56 4.58
N ALA A 49 36.89 -7.45 3.32
CA ALA A 49 35.79 -6.59 2.96
C ALA A 49 34.57 -7.08 3.76
N THR A 50 34.19 -6.34 4.77
CA THR A 50 32.91 -6.58 5.45
C THR A 50 31.83 -6.32 4.41
N GLU A 51 31.02 -7.34 4.15
CA GLU A 51 29.82 -7.15 3.33
C GLU A 51 29.03 -5.94 3.88
N PRO A 52 28.42 -5.11 3.01
CA PRO A 52 27.58 -4.04 3.49
C PRO A 52 26.47 -4.63 4.40
N PRO A 53 26.07 -3.91 5.46
CA PRO A 53 25.05 -4.40 6.36
C PRO A 53 23.70 -4.55 5.62
N GLU A 54 22.89 -5.52 6.05
CA GLU A 54 21.49 -5.61 5.62
C GLU A 54 20.76 -4.30 5.90
N GLU A 55 19.93 -3.87 4.96
CA GLU A 55 19.00 -2.74 5.15
C GLU A 55 17.61 -3.27 5.47
N ARG A 56 16.94 -2.63 6.41
CA ARG A 56 15.61 -3.03 6.87
C ARG A 56 14.65 -1.87 6.75
N PHE A 57 13.52 -2.13 6.12
CA PHE A 57 12.44 -1.18 5.87
C PHE A 57 11.18 -1.72 6.54
N LEU A 58 10.39 -0.85 7.12
CA LEU A 58 9.12 -1.20 7.73
C LEU A 58 7.99 -0.57 6.92
N LEU A 59 7.02 -1.36 6.50
CA LEU A 59 5.86 -0.90 5.74
C LEU A 59 4.59 -1.17 6.54
N THR A 60 3.71 -0.18 6.66
CA THR A 60 2.44 -0.32 7.36
C THR A 60 1.27 -0.36 6.37
N PHE A 61 0.41 -1.35 6.53
CA PHE A 61 -0.81 -1.52 5.74
C PHE A 61 -2.03 -1.39 6.64
N VAL A 62 -2.98 -0.54 6.22
CA VAL A 62 -4.27 -0.40 6.88
C VAL A 62 -5.42 -0.60 5.89
N GLY A 63 -6.65 -0.60 6.39
CA GLY A 63 -7.83 -0.92 5.62
C GLY A 63 -8.50 0.28 4.96
N ASP A 64 -9.82 0.13 4.72
CA ASP A 64 -10.66 1.08 4.00
C ASP A 64 -10.84 2.36 4.80
N CYS A 65 -10.43 3.48 4.20
CA CYS A 65 -10.58 4.83 4.73
C CYS A 65 -11.49 5.66 3.83
N THR A 66 -12.62 6.11 4.37
CA THR A 66 -13.49 7.06 3.69
C THR A 66 -13.45 8.39 4.45
N PHE A 67 -12.76 9.37 3.89
CA PHE A 67 -12.66 10.71 4.48
C PHE A 67 -13.87 11.57 4.07
N GLY A 68 -15.05 11.10 4.45
CA GLY A 68 -16.28 11.75 4.04
C GLY A 68 -17.50 11.02 4.58
N ALA A 69 -18.64 11.31 3.98
CA ALA A 69 -19.89 10.66 4.33
C ALA A 69 -20.84 10.64 3.14
N ASN A 70 -21.88 9.82 3.24
CA ASN A 70 -23.03 9.92 2.34
C ASN A 70 -23.67 11.31 2.46
N PRO A 71 -24.12 11.97 1.38
CA PRO A 71 -24.77 13.29 1.42
C PRO A 71 -25.87 13.42 2.45
N SER A 72 -26.65 12.35 2.67
CA SER A 72 -27.71 12.32 3.71
C SER A 72 -27.16 12.38 5.14
N ASN A 73 -25.89 12.01 5.36
CA ASN A 73 -25.26 11.93 6.68
C ASN A 73 -24.17 12.97 6.90
N THR A 74 -23.83 13.77 5.88
CA THR A 74 -22.72 14.73 5.93
C THR A 74 -22.83 15.69 7.11
N TYR A 75 -24.04 16.13 7.43
CA TYR A 75 -24.31 17.06 8.53
C TYR A 75 -24.88 16.41 9.78
N ALA A 76 -24.98 15.08 9.83
CA ALA A 76 -25.34 14.41 11.08
C ALA A 76 -24.32 14.74 12.15
N GLY A 77 -24.77 14.94 13.38
CA GLY A 77 -23.89 15.34 14.49
C GLY A 77 -22.75 14.35 14.82
N TYR A 78 -22.79 13.17 14.21
CA TYR A 78 -21.80 12.10 14.32
C TYR A 78 -21.15 11.72 12.97
N GLY A 79 -21.44 12.43 11.88
CA GLY A 79 -20.84 12.19 10.56
C GLY A 79 -19.37 12.57 10.54
N PHE A 80 -18.58 11.96 9.65
CA PHE A 80 -17.15 12.20 9.52
C PHE A 80 -16.79 13.70 9.43
N PRO A 81 -17.40 14.51 8.54
CA PRO A 81 -17.06 15.91 8.43
C PRO A 81 -17.35 16.70 9.71
N LYS A 82 -18.39 16.31 10.46
CA LYS A 82 -18.72 16.98 11.73
C LYS A 82 -17.80 16.57 12.87
N THR A 83 -17.29 15.35 12.84
CA THR A 83 -16.42 14.81 13.88
C THR A 83 -14.99 15.30 13.70
N VAL A 84 -14.48 15.25 12.48
CA VAL A 84 -13.09 15.60 12.13
C VAL A 84 -12.93 17.12 11.94
N GLY A 85 -13.85 17.76 11.21
CA GLY A 85 -13.75 19.18 10.90
C GLY A 85 -12.44 19.51 10.20
N GLU A 86 -11.66 20.42 10.77
CA GLU A 86 -10.33 20.82 10.32
C GLU A 86 -9.19 20.24 11.19
N ASP A 87 -9.49 19.31 12.09
CA ASP A 87 -8.50 18.56 12.86
C ASP A 87 -8.02 17.36 12.05
N TYR A 88 -7.14 17.58 11.09
CA TYR A 88 -6.68 16.56 10.14
C TYR A 88 -5.86 15.45 10.82
N GLN A 89 -5.32 15.68 12.01
CA GLN A 89 -4.62 14.65 12.79
C GLN A 89 -5.59 13.73 13.55
N TYR A 90 -6.85 14.15 13.73
CA TYR A 90 -7.83 13.43 14.53
C TYR A 90 -7.99 11.97 14.15
N PRO A 91 -8.14 11.58 12.85
CA PRO A 91 -8.40 10.19 12.49
C PRO A 91 -7.30 9.23 12.93
N PHE A 92 -6.04 9.65 12.88
CA PHE A 92 -4.90 8.76 13.13
C PHE A 92 -4.13 9.05 14.43
N ARG A 93 -4.64 9.95 15.27
CA ARG A 93 -3.98 10.35 16.52
C ARG A 93 -3.60 9.19 17.43
N ASN A 94 -4.41 8.14 17.51
CA ASN A 94 -4.14 7.00 18.38
C ASN A 94 -3.23 5.94 17.75
N VAL A 95 -2.89 6.10 16.47
CA VAL A 95 -2.04 5.16 15.71
C VAL A 95 -0.82 5.82 15.08
N ILE A 96 -0.68 7.13 15.19
CA ILE A 96 0.37 7.92 14.54
C ILE A 96 1.80 7.41 14.86
N THR A 97 2.02 6.89 16.06
CA THR A 97 3.33 6.41 16.48
C THR A 97 3.83 5.19 15.71
N TRP A 98 2.95 4.46 15.02
CA TRP A 98 3.32 3.38 14.10
C TRP A 98 3.64 3.93 12.71
N PHE A 99 2.87 4.90 12.23
CA PHE A 99 3.08 5.53 10.93
C PHE A 99 4.37 6.38 10.87
N GLU A 100 4.71 7.08 11.97
CA GLU A 100 5.95 7.86 12.05
C GLU A 100 7.23 7.02 12.13
N LYS A 101 7.12 5.70 12.34
CA LYS A 101 8.26 4.80 12.49
C LYS A 101 8.53 3.93 11.28
N ASP A 102 7.61 3.91 10.33
CA ASP A 102 7.76 3.14 9.11
C ASP A 102 8.34 3.98 7.96
N GLU A 103 8.60 3.32 6.85
CA GLU A 103 9.03 3.97 5.61
C GLU A 103 7.85 4.44 4.77
N VAL A 104 6.75 3.68 4.78
CA VAL A 104 5.54 3.95 4.01
C VAL A 104 4.33 3.36 4.71
N THR A 105 3.34 4.19 4.98
CA THR A 105 1.99 3.75 5.35
C THR A 105 1.08 3.75 4.12
N PHE A 106 0.42 2.62 3.87
CA PHE A 106 -0.53 2.40 2.79
C PHE A 106 -1.97 2.35 3.30
N LEU A 107 -2.89 3.08 2.65
CA LEU A 107 -4.33 2.96 2.89
C LEU A 107 -5.17 2.92 1.61
N ASN A 108 -6.34 2.28 1.65
CA ASN A 108 -7.33 2.40 0.58
C ASN A 108 -8.20 3.64 0.83
N LEU A 109 -8.04 4.66 -0.01
CA LEU A 109 -8.87 5.88 0.01
C LEU A 109 -10.18 5.60 -0.74
N GLU A 110 -11.19 5.18 0.00
CA GLU A 110 -12.47 4.73 -0.55
C GLU A 110 -13.48 5.88 -0.62
N GLY A 111 -13.49 6.52 -1.76
CA GLY A 111 -14.30 7.68 -2.08
C GLY A 111 -13.47 8.87 -2.57
N PRO A 112 -14.07 9.77 -3.36
CA PRO A 112 -13.38 10.92 -3.92
C PRO A 112 -13.13 12.02 -2.89
N LEU A 113 -12.01 12.74 -3.09
CA LEU A 113 -11.75 14.06 -2.50
C LEU A 113 -12.14 15.13 -3.51
N SER A 114 -13.29 15.76 -3.30
CA SER A 114 -13.80 16.77 -4.24
C SER A 114 -14.75 17.75 -3.58
N ASP A 115 -14.64 19.02 -3.94
CA ASP A 115 -15.55 20.07 -3.46
C ASP A 115 -16.71 20.31 -4.45
N THR A 116 -16.69 19.66 -5.62
CA THR A 116 -17.63 19.82 -6.71
C THR A 116 -18.13 18.47 -7.23
N GLY A 117 -18.99 18.49 -8.24
CA GLY A 117 -19.58 17.31 -8.86
C GLY A 117 -20.94 16.92 -8.27
N ASN A 118 -21.63 16.06 -8.99
CA ASN A 118 -22.95 15.55 -8.60
C ASN A 118 -22.82 14.10 -8.16
N PRO A 119 -23.53 13.69 -7.09
CA PRO A 119 -23.50 12.31 -6.63
C PRO A 119 -24.10 11.36 -7.68
N MET A 120 -23.48 10.21 -7.86
CA MET A 120 -24.03 9.12 -8.67
C MET A 120 -25.31 8.58 -8.02
N GLN A 121 -26.22 8.07 -8.85
CA GLN A 121 -27.45 7.45 -8.36
C GLN A 121 -27.23 6.00 -7.94
N LYS A 122 -26.69 5.82 -6.73
CA LYS A 122 -26.53 4.52 -6.08
C LYS A 122 -26.79 4.65 -4.58
N LYS A 123 -26.95 3.51 -3.90
CA LYS A 123 -27.34 3.44 -2.48
C LYS A 123 -26.34 4.12 -1.55
N HIS A 124 -25.06 3.85 -1.76
CA HIS A 124 -23.96 4.40 -0.96
C HIS A 124 -23.09 5.25 -1.86
N VAL A 125 -22.95 6.52 -1.50
CA VAL A 125 -22.18 7.53 -2.23
C VAL A 125 -21.41 8.34 -1.20
N PHE A 126 -20.10 8.42 -1.35
CA PHE A 126 -19.23 9.11 -0.40
C PHE A 126 -18.48 10.25 -1.05
N ARG A 127 -18.18 11.28 -0.26
CA ARG A 127 -17.32 12.38 -0.67
C ARG A 127 -16.68 13.05 0.54
N GLY A 128 -15.36 13.24 0.46
CA GLY A 128 -14.60 14.18 1.28
C GLY A 128 -14.33 15.48 0.55
N THR A 129 -13.97 16.54 1.28
CA THR A 129 -13.46 17.77 0.67
C THR A 129 -12.00 17.55 0.23
N THR A 130 -11.51 18.36 -0.72
CA THR A 130 -10.10 18.31 -1.15
C THR A 130 -9.13 18.58 0.01
N ALA A 131 -9.55 19.39 0.99
CA ALA A 131 -8.75 19.67 2.19
C ALA A 131 -8.43 18.43 3.05
N TYR A 132 -9.18 17.34 2.90
CA TYR A 132 -8.91 16.10 3.63
C TYR A 132 -7.66 15.34 3.15
N VAL A 133 -7.02 15.79 2.08
CA VAL A 133 -5.66 15.33 1.75
C VAL A 133 -4.69 15.61 2.89
N ASN A 134 -4.94 16.65 3.69
CA ASN A 134 -4.15 16.96 4.88
C ASN A 134 -4.19 15.84 5.94
N ILE A 135 -5.23 15.00 5.95
CA ILE A 135 -5.26 13.81 6.80
C ILE A 135 -4.11 12.86 6.43
N LEU A 136 -3.76 12.77 5.15
CA LEU A 136 -2.63 11.95 4.70
C LEU A 136 -1.30 12.63 5.07
N THR A 137 -1.11 13.88 4.65
CA THR A 137 0.17 14.59 4.76
C THR A 137 0.56 14.96 6.19
N GLU A 138 -0.41 15.12 7.10
CA GLU A 138 -0.13 15.43 8.51
C GLU A 138 0.02 14.20 9.39
N ASN A 139 -0.19 12.99 8.84
CA ASN A 139 -0.15 11.75 9.61
C ASN A 139 0.75 10.67 9.00
N SER A 140 1.78 11.03 8.24
CA SER A 140 2.74 10.07 7.66
C SER A 140 2.03 8.94 6.90
N VAL A 141 1.14 9.30 5.96
CA VAL A 141 0.56 8.37 4.99
C VAL A 141 1.15 8.71 3.64
N GLU A 142 2.00 7.84 3.11
CA GLU A 142 2.81 8.11 1.94
C GLU A 142 2.21 7.58 0.64
N ALA A 143 1.36 6.55 0.67
CA ALA A 143 0.79 5.99 -0.55
C ALA A 143 -0.65 5.52 -0.38
N VAL A 144 -1.46 5.68 -1.43
CA VAL A 144 -2.88 5.29 -1.36
C VAL A 144 -3.33 4.49 -2.58
N SER A 145 -4.28 3.58 -2.37
CA SER A 145 -5.09 3.03 -3.46
C SER A 145 -6.38 3.84 -3.58
N ILE A 146 -6.69 4.28 -4.79
CA ILE A 146 -8.00 4.81 -5.18
C ILE A 146 -8.69 3.87 -6.18
N ALA A 147 -8.21 2.63 -6.31
CA ALA A 147 -8.81 1.59 -7.14
C ALA A 147 -9.93 0.89 -6.38
N ASN A 148 -11.09 1.52 -6.26
CA ASN A 148 -12.23 0.96 -5.54
C ASN A 148 -13.58 1.32 -6.20
N ASN A 149 -14.68 0.75 -5.70
CA ASN A 149 -16.03 0.94 -6.24
C ASN A 149 -16.64 2.32 -5.92
N HIS A 150 -16.00 3.11 -5.03
CA HIS A 150 -16.43 4.43 -4.61
C HIS A 150 -15.64 5.59 -5.26
N THR A 151 -14.57 5.29 -5.99
CA THR A 151 -13.74 6.29 -6.67
C THR A 151 -14.54 7.24 -7.58
N MET A 152 -15.57 6.70 -8.24
CA MET A 152 -16.43 7.42 -9.19
C MET A 152 -17.75 7.91 -8.59
N ASP A 153 -17.88 8.00 -7.27
CA ASP A 153 -19.14 8.39 -6.61
C ASP A 153 -19.66 9.77 -7.00
N TYR A 154 -18.77 10.64 -7.47
CA TYR A 154 -19.09 11.96 -8.03
C TYR A 154 -18.66 12.08 -9.49
N GLY A 155 -18.70 10.95 -10.22
CA GLY A 155 -18.37 10.86 -11.64
C GLY A 155 -16.93 11.28 -11.94
N GLN A 156 -16.67 11.61 -13.21
CA GLN A 156 -15.33 11.99 -13.65
C GLN A 156 -14.82 13.25 -12.92
N THR A 157 -15.69 14.21 -12.63
CA THR A 157 -15.31 15.42 -11.87
C THR A 157 -14.75 15.09 -10.48
N GLY A 158 -15.36 14.15 -9.75
CA GLY A 158 -14.87 13.72 -8.46
C GLY A 158 -13.54 12.95 -8.56
N TYR A 159 -13.41 12.11 -9.57
CA TYR A 159 -12.18 11.38 -9.86
C TYR A 159 -11.02 12.33 -10.18
N ASP A 160 -11.21 13.23 -11.14
CA ASP A 160 -10.18 14.18 -11.58
C ASP A 160 -9.72 15.08 -10.42
N SER A 161 -10.68 15.56 -9.61
CA SER A 161 -10.39 16.33 -8.40
C SER A 161 -9.53 15.54 -7.41
N THR A 162 -9.82 14.24 -7.21
CA THR A 162 -9.04 13.38 -6.32
C THR A 162 -7.61 13.18 -6.83
N VAL A 163 -7.48 12.90 -8.13
CA VAL A 163 -6.17 12.74 -8.78
C VAL A 163 -5.34 14.00 -8.67
N GLU A 164 -5.91 15.17 -9.03
CA GLU A 164 -5.23 16.45 -8.92
C GLU A 164 -4.82 16.76 -7.47
N THR A 165 -5.70 16.48 -6.52
CA THR A 165 -5.43 16.70 -5.08
C THR A 165 -4.26 15.87 -4.59
N LEU A 166 -4.21 14.56 -4.92
CA LEU A 166 -3.13 13.67 -4.53
C LEU A 166 -1.80 14.05 -5.23
N GLN A 167 -1.85 14.40 -6.52
CA GLN A 167 -0.68 14.86 -7.28
C GLN A 167 -0.08 16.13 -6.68
N ASN A 168 -0.92 17.12 -6.36
CA ASN A 168 -0.47 18.38 -5.76
C ASN A 168 0.10 18.19 -4.35
N ALA A 169 -0.36 17.17 -3.63
CA ALA A 169 0.19 16.78 -2.33
C ALA A 169 1.46 15.93 -2.43
N GLY A 170 1.82 15.45 -3.64
CA GLY A 170 2.97 14.57 -3.84
C GLY A 170 2.76 13.16 -3.30
N ILE A 171 1.52 12.70 -3.17
CA ILE A 171 1.19 11.36 -2.65
C ILE A 171 1.13 10.37 -3.82
N PRO A 172 1.99 9.35 -3.89
CA PRO A 172 1.85 8.22 -4.79
C PRO A 172 0.51 7.52 -4.65
N PHE A 173 -0.12 7.23 -5.77
CA PHE A 173 -1.40 6.50 -5.75
C PHE A 173 -1.55 5.57 -6.95
N VAL A 174 -2.45 4.61 -6.81
CA VAL A 174 -2.90 3.75 -7.91
C VAL A 174 -4.41 3.82 -8.04
N GLY A 175 -4.86 3.96 -9.30
CA GLY A 175 -6.26 3.87 -9.70
C GLY A 175 -6.55 2.56 -10.39
N GLN A 176 -7.75 2.45 -10.95
CA GLN A 176 -8.18 1.26 -11.68
C GLN A 176 -7.28 0.94 -12.87
N GLY A 177 -6.59 -0.20 -12.82
CA GLY A 177 -5.71 -0.66 -13.89
C GLY A 177 -4.49 0.23 -14.10
N CYS A 178 -4.05 0.95 -13.07
CA CYS A 178 -2.88 1.81 -13.11
C CYS A 178 -1.81 1.33 -12.16
N SER A 179 -0.56 1.50 -12.53
CA SER A 179 0.60 1.28 -11.67
C SER A 179 1.29 2.60 -11.32
N SER A 180 1.99 2.59 -10.20
CA SER A 180 2.87 3.66 -9.75
C SER A 180 4.20 3.06 -9.32
N ILE A 181 5.30 3.71 -9.66
CA ILE A 181 6.65 3.36 -9.18
C ILE A 181 7.18 4.57 -8.44
N PHE A 182 7.61 4.37 -7.21
CA PHE A 182 8.21 5.40 -6.38
C PHE A 182 9.28 4.81 -5.47
N SER A 183 10.18 5.66 -4.97
CA SER A 183 11.23 5.23 -4.03
C SER A 183 11.03 5.90 -2.69
N THR A 184 11.32 5.16 -1.61
CA THR A 184 11.38 5.71 -0.25
C THR A 184 12.62 6.60 -0.08
N GLU A 185 12.70 7.34 1.02
CA GLU A 185 13.91 8.17 1.32
C GLU A 185 15.17 7.30 1.41
N ASN A 186 15.05 6.08 1.94
CA ASN A 186 16.16 5.14 2.10
C ASN A 186 16.39 4.27 0.85
N GLY A 187 15.74 4.60 -0.28
CA GLY A 187 16.04 4.05 -1.60
C GLY A 187 15.42 2.68 -1.89
N LEU A 188 14.38 2.25 -1.17
CA LEU A 188 13.58 1.09 -1.58
C LEU A 188 12.64 1.49 -2.72
N THR A 189 12.75 0.86 -3.88
CA THR A 189 11.91 1.13 -5.04
C THR A 189 10.69 0.22 -5.03
N ILE A 190 9.51 0.82 -4.88
CA ILE A 190 8.23 0.13 -4.75
C ILE A 190 7.42 0.29 -6.04
N GLY A 191 7.02 -0.84 -6.62
CA GLY A 191 6.01 -0.93 -7.66
C GLY A 191 4.64 -1.24 -7.04
N LEU A 192 3.68 -0.36 -7.22
CA LEU A 192 2.32 -0.53 -6.72
C LEU A 192 1.35 -0.63 -7.91
N PHE A 193 0.44 -1.61 -7.90
CA PHE A 193 -0.62 -1.77 -8.89
C PHE A 193 -1.98 -1.92 -8.22
N GLY A 194 -2.98 -1.18 -8.70
CA GLY A 194 -4.35 -1.18 -8.15
C GLY A 194 -5.41 -1.65 -9.14
N ALA A 195 -6.34 -2.49 -8.67
CA ALA A 195 -7.45 -2.93 -9.49
C ALA A 195 -8.73 -3.23 -8.70
N VAL A 196 -9.88 -2.85 -9.28
CA VAL A 196 -11.16 -3.43 -8.90
C VAL A 196 -11.32 -4.73 -9.68
N TYR A 197 -11.33 -5.85 -8.99
CA TYR A 197 -11.18 -7.21 -9.55
C TYR A 197 -12.07 -7.51 -10.77
N TYR A 198 -13.35 -7.12 -10.72
CA TYR A 198 -14.29 -7.43 -11.81
C TYR A 198 -14.16 -6.55 -13.06
N LYS A 199 -13.17 -5.65 -13.12
CA LYS A 199 -12.92 -4.74 -14.25
C LYS A 199 -11.72 -5.11 -15.10
N LEU A 200 -10.89 -6.00 -14.63
CA LEU A 200 -9.72 -6.55 -15.36
C LEU A 200 -9.72 -8.07 -15.24
N ASP A 201 -9.25 -8.76 -16.26
CA ASP A 201 -9.05 -10.20 -16.14
C ASP A 201 -7.71 -10.55 -15.45
N THR A 202 -7.57 -11.81 -15.08
CA THR A 202 -6.38 -12.29 -14.35
C THR A 202 -5.11 -12.14 -15.19
N GLU A 203 -5.18 -12.35 -16.52
CA GLU A 203 -4.01 -12.26 -17.41
C GLU A 203 -3.52 -10.82 -17.52
N GLU A 204 -4.44 -9.86 -17.60
CA GLU A 204 -4.09 -8.43 -17.59
C GLU A 204 -3.41 -8.04 -16.27
N ILE A 205 -3.97 -8.43 -15.13
CA ILE A 205 -3.40 -8.14 -13.80
C ILE A 205 -2.01 -8.74 -13.66
N VAL A 206 -1.83 -10.01 -14.01
CA VAL A 206 -0.54 -10.73 -14.00
C VAL A 206 0.49 -10.02 -14.88
N SER A 207 0.08 -9.54 -16.06
CA SER A 207 0.96 -8.80 -16.98
C SER A 207 1.46 -7.49 -16.36
N TYR A 208 0.60 -6.74 -15.65
CA TYR A 208 1.04 -5.52 -14.94
C TYR A 208 2.05 -5.82 -13.83
N ILE A 209 1.82 -6.90 -13.07
CA ILE A 209 2.72 -7.31 -11.99
C ILE A 209 4.09 -7.69 -12.55
N ALA A 210 4.13 -8.53 -13.59
CA ALA A 210 5.37 -8.90 -14.27
C ALA A 210 6.10 -7.67 -14.84
N GLY A 211 5.36 -6.71 -15.42
CA GLY A 211 5.92 -5.46 -15.92
C GLY A 211 6.58 -4.59 -14.85
N LEU A 212 6.06 -4.58 -13.61
CA LEU A 212 6.70 -3.89 -12.49
C LEU A 212 8.01 -4.56 -12.08
N ARG A 213 8.07 -5.89 -12.09
CA ARG A 213 9.32 -6.64 -11.87
C ARG A 213 10.36 -6.34 -12.95
N ASP A 214 9.94 -6.40 -14.21
CA ASP A 214 10.80 -6.09 -15.35
C ASP A 214 11.32 -4.64 -15.33
N ALA A 215 10.56 -3.72 -14.74
CA ALA A 215 10.96 -2.33 -14.50
C ALA A 215 12.00 -2.17 -13.39
N GLY A 216 12.37 -3.26 -12.67
CA GLY A 216 13.41 -3.28 -11.65
C GLY A 216 12.93 -2.78 -10.28
N CYS A 217 11.63 -2.89 -9.96
CA CYS A 217 11.15 -2.59 -8.61
C CYS A 217 11.72 -3.58 -7.60
N ASP A 218 12.22 -3.09 -6.48
CA ASP A 218 12.72 -3.90 -5.36
C ASP A 218 11.57 -4.68 -4.70
N LEU A 219 10.41 -4.04 -4.56
CA LEU A 219 9.20 -4.60 -3.98
C LEU A 219 8.00 -4.34 -4.90
N VAL A 220 7.17 -5.36 -5.14
CA VAL A 220 5.95 -5.25 -5.94
C VAL A 220 4.73 -5.55 -5.08
N ILE A 221 3.80 -4.58 -5.02
CA ILE A 221 2.58 -4.64 -4.22
C ILE A 221 1.37 -4.60 -5.15
N PHE A 222 0.47 -5.58 -4.99
CA PHE A 222 -0.85 -5.57 -5.61
C PHE A 222 -1.93 -5.14 -4.62
N ALA A 223 -2.69 -4.10 -4.96
CA ALA A 223 -3.78 -3.54 -4.16
C ALA A 223 -5.16 -3.83 -4.78
N PRO A 224 -5.71 -5.04 -4.64
CA PRO A 224 -7.04 -5.37 -5.15
C PRO A 224 -8.15 -4.85 -4.25
N HIS A 225 -9.24 -4.37 -4.89
CA HIS A 225 -10.52 -4.12 -4.27
C HIS A 225 -11.51 -5.20 -4.72
N TRP A 226 -11.80 -6.19 -3.87
CA TRP A 226 -12.36 -7.48 -4.27
C TRP A 226 -13.18 -8.18 -3.19
N GLY A 227 -13.75 -9.35 -3.54
CA GLY A 227 -14.43 -10.23 -2.59
C GLY A 227 -15.89 -9.86 -2.36
N VAL A 228 -16.40 -10.24 -1.20
CA VAL A 228 -17.81 -10.08 -0.81
C VAL A 228 -17.89 -9.33 0.52
N GLU A 229 -18.66 -8.23 0.54
CA GLU A 229 -18.89 -7.45 1.75
C GLU A 229 -19.39 -8.33 2.92
N GLY A 230 -18.80 -8.13 4.09
CA GLY A 230 -19.15 -8.86 5.31
C GLY A 230 -18.68 -10.31 5.37
N SER A 231 -17.97 -10.82 4.34
CA SER A 231 -17.42 -12.17 4.37
C SER A 231 -16.08 -12.22 5.12
N TYR A 232 -16.00 -13.00 6.19
CA TYR A 232 -14.76 -13.25 6.93
C TYR A 232 -13.82 -14.26 6.27
N ARG A 233 -14.21 -14.81 5.14
CA ARG A 233 -13.41 -15.78 4.39
C ARG A 233 -13.24 -15.30 2.96
N PRO A 234 -12.04 -15.38 2.41
CA PRO A 234 -11.82 -15.08 1.01
C PRO A 234 -12.60 -16.06 0.14
N THR A 235 -13.03 -15.60 -1.02
CA THR A 235 -13.60 -16.44 -2.07
C THR A 235 -12.49 -17.18 -2.81
N ASP A 236 -12.84 -18.26 -3.49
CA ASP A 236 -11.90 -19.00 -4.37
C ASP A 236 -11.27 -18.08 -5.42
N SER A 237 -12.02 -17.09 -5.93
CA SER A 237 -11.51 -16.12 -6.89
C SER A 237 -10.43 -15.21 -6.28
N GLN A 238 -10.59 -14.78 -5.03
CA GLN A 238 -9.55 -14.03 -4.32
C GLN A 238 -8.29 -14.88 -4.15
N VAL A 239 -8.43 -16.12 -3.70
CA VAL A 239 -7.31 -17.05 -3.50
C VAL A 239 -6.57 -17.31 -4.81
N ASN A 240 -7.28 -17.67 -5.85
CA ASN A 240 -6.68 -17.99 -7.15
C ASN A 240 -5.94 -16.79 -7.75
N LEU A 241 -6.52 -15.58 -7.67
CA LEU A 241 -5.87 -14.38 -8.18
C LEU A 241 -4.66 -14.01 -7.33
N ALA A 242 -4.76 -14.07 -6.00
CA ALA A 242 -3.65 -13.78 -5.11
C ALA A 242 -2.44 -14.67 -5.40
N HIS A 243 -2.67 -15.97 -5.53
CA HIS A 243 -1.60 -16.91 -5.87
C HIS A 243 -1.00 -16.61 -7.24
N ALA A 244 -1.84 -16.33 -8.27
CA ALA A 244 -1.36 -16.01 -9.61
C ALA A 244 -0.49 -14.76 -9.66
N VAL A 245 -0.82 -13.70 -8.91
CA VAL A 245 0.00 -12.48 -8.88
C VAL A 245 1.30 -12.65 -8.10
N ILE A 246 1.31 -13.44 -7.01
CA ILE A 246 2.58 -13.81 -6.33
C ILE A 246 3.45 -14.64 -7.28
N ASP A 247 2.86 -15.58 -8.01
CA ASP A 247 3.58 -16.39 -9.01
C ASP A 247 4.16 -15.54 -10.15
N ALA A 248 3.54 -14.39 -10.43
CA ALA A 248 4.01 -13.42 -11.43
C ALA A 248 5.04 -12.42 -10.89
N GLY A 249 5.38 -12.46 -9.59
CA GLY A 249 6.40 -11.64 -8.99
C GLY A 249 5.91 -10.54 -8.06
N ALA A 250 4.63 -10.54 -7.63
CA ALA A 250 4.23 -9.70 -6.50
C ALA A 250 4.81 -10.27 -5.20
N ASP A 251 5.22 -9.40 -4.28
CA ASP A 251 5.66 -9.79 -2.93
C ASP A 251 4.51 -9.69 -1.94
N ILE A 252 3.67 -8.67 -2.10
CA ILE A 252 2.58 -8.38 -1.17
C ILE A 252 1.27 -8.20 -1.96
N VAL A 253 0.22 -8.88 -1.51
CA VAL A 253 -1.17 -8.61 -1.91
C VAL A 253 -1.87 -7.93 -0.75
N TRP A 254 -2.36 -6.71 -0.98
CA TRP A 254 -3.00 -5.87 0.03
C TRP A 254 -4.46 -5.58 -0.34
N GLY A 255 -5.37 -6.46 0.11
CA GLY A 255 -6.78 -6.50 -0.27
C GLY A 255 -7.69 -5.59 0.55
N SER A 256 -8.74 -5.10 -0.11
CA SER A 256 -9.79 -4.20 0.42
C SER A 256 -11.18 -4.59 -0.09
N HIS A 257 -12.25 -3.93 0.35
CA HIS A 257 -13.66 -4.11 -0.03
C HIS A 257 -14.53 -4.96 0.90
N PRO A 258 -14.13 -6.10 1.49
CA PRO A 258 -15.04 -6.86 2.34
C PRO A 258 -15.55 -6.11 3.58
N HIS A 259 -14.91 -4.99 3.95
CA HIS A 259 -15.21 -4.16 5.14
C HIS A 259 -15.13 -4.93 6.46
N VAL A 260 -14.57 -6.11 6.44
CA VAL A 260 -14.20 -6.95 7.60
C VAL A 260 -12.83 -7.56 7.36
N LEU A 261 -12.12 -7.87 8.43
CA LEU A 261 -10.82 -8.54 8.33
C LEU A 261 -11.00 -9.95 7.74
N GLN A 262 -10.15 -10.30 6.79
CA GLN A 262 -9.99 -11.67 6.28
C GLN A 262 -8.59 -12.19 6.62
N PRO A 263 -8.33 -13.51 6.53
CA PRO A 263 -7.05 -14.09 6.89
C PRO A 263 -5.84 -13.47 6.17
N VAL A 264 -4.70 -13.58 6.83
CA VAL A 264 -3.37 -13.39 6.24
C VAL A 264 -2.84 -14.75 5.82
N GLU A 265 -2.31 -14.85 4.62
CA GLU A 265 -1.69 -16.06 4.10
C GLU A 265 -0.24 -15.79 3.69
N LYS A 266 0.67 -16.66 4.10
CA LYS A 266 2.00 -16.71 3.52
C LYS A 266 1.99 -17.74 2.39
N TYR A 267 2.19 -17.28 1.15
CA TYR A 267 2.22 -18.11 -0.03
C TYR A 267 3.57 -17.98 -0.74
N LYS A 268 4.34 -19.06 -0.81
CA LYS A 268 5.73 -19.05 -1.29
C LYS A 268 6.56 -18.01 -0.52
N ASP A 269 7.19 -17.08 -1.24
CA ASP A 269 7.99 -16.00 -0.67
C ASP A 269 7.18 -14.72 -0.43
N GLY A 270 5.89 -14.69 -0.84
CA GLY A 270 5.01 -13.53 -0.69
C GLY A 270 4.04 -13.65 0.47
N ILE A 271 3.35 -12.54 0.75
CA ILE A 271 2.33 -12.44 1.78
C ILE A 271 1.03 -11.84 1.21
N ILE A 272 -0.09 -12.38 1.66
CA ILE A 272 -1.42 -11.99 1.19
C ILE A 272 -2.27 -11.53 2.38
N PHE A 273 -2.65 -10.27 2.37
CA PHE A 273 -3.66 -9.70 3.24
C PHE A 273 -4.98 -9.69 2.45
N TYR A 274 -5.83 -10.72 2.62
CA TYR A 274 -7.04 -10.84 1.81
C TYR A 274 -8.03 -9.70 1.99
N SER A 275 -8.17 -9.16 3.20
CA SER A 275 -8.90 -7.93 3.48
C SER A 275 -8.44 -7.31 4.79
N MET A 276 -8.15 -6.02 4.73
CA MET A 276 -7.79 -5.22 5.90
C MET A 276 -9.02 -4.66 6.64
N GLY A 277 -10.23 -4.91 6.13
CA GLY A 277 -11.45 -4.36 6.71
C GLY A 277 -11.52 -2.83 6.68
N ASN A 278 -12.44 -2.25 7.45
CA ASN A 278 -12.48 -0.80 7.64
C ASN A 278 -11.35 -0.32 8.54
N PHE A 279 -10.90 0.92 8.34
CA PHE A 279 -9.97 1.59 9.24
C PHE A 279 -10.57 2.92 9.73
N SER A 280 -10.31 4.05 9.07
CA SER A 280 -11.00 5.32 9.36
C SER A 280 -12.13 5.54 8.35
N PHE A 281 -13.24 4.83 8.54
CA PHE A 281 -14.30 4.72 7.55
C PHE A 281 -15.49 5.61 7.89
N GLY A 282 -15.59 6.77 7.23
CA GLY A 282 -16.67 7.76 7.41
C GLY A 282 -18.03 7.36 6.83
N GLY A 283 -18.06 6.29 6.02
CA GLY A 283 -19.27 5.83 5.35
C GLY A 283 -20.34 5.24 6.30
N ASN A 284 -19.93 4.80 7.50
CA ASN A 284 -20.85 4.19 8.46
C ASN A 284 -20.53 4.57 9.92
N GLY A 285 -21.44 5.27 10.55
CA GLY A 285 -21.35 5.63 11.98
C GLY A 285 -21.66 4.51 12.97
N TYR A 286 -22.23 3.40 12.49
CA TYR A 286 -22.59 2.22 13.28
C TYR A 286 -22.24 0.93 12.55
N PRO A 287 -20.93 0.66 12.34
CA PRO A 287 -20.51 -0.56 11.66
C PRO A 287 -20.93 -1.79 12.46
N ARG A 288 -21.20 -2.89 11.77
CA ARG A 288 -21.54 -4.17 12.41
C ARG A 288 -20.32 -4.93 12.90
N ASP A 289 -19.16 -4.57 12.37
CA ASP A 289 -17.86 -5.03 12.83
C ASP A 289 -16.98 -3.82 13.13
N TYR A 290 -16.41 -3.79 14.32
CA TYR A 290 -15.51 -2.72 14.76
C TYR A 290 -14.05 -3.13 14.70
N ASP A 291 -13.76 -4.39 14.36
CA ASP A 291 -12.39 -4.90 14.35
C ASP A 291 -11.63 -4.44 13.11
N THR A 292 -10.43 -3.99 13.35
CA THR A 292 -9.44 -3.61 12.35
C THR A 292 -8.04 -3.95 12.84
N ALA A 293 -7.03 -3.69 12.01
CA ALA A 293 -5.64 -3.88 12.39
C ALA A 293 -4.72 -2.95 11.59
N LEU A 294 -3.53 -2.69 12.14
CA LEU A 294 -2.38 -2.27 11.38
C LEU A 294 -1.50 -3.50 11.18
N LEU A 295 -1.04 -3.74 9.96
CA LEU A 295 -0.09 -4.79 9.63
C LEU A 295 1.23 -4.14 9.22
N GLN A 296 2.28 -4.36 10.02
CA GLN A 296 3.61 -3.85 9.75
C GLN A 296 4.49 -4.98 9.21
N GLN A 297 4.84 -4.91 7.94
CA GLN A 297 5.68 -5.87 7.26
C GLN A 297 7.11 -5.33 7.17
N GLU A 298 8.04 -6.09 7.72
CA GLU A 298 9.47 -5.83 7.51
C GLU A 298 9.88 -6.27 6.12
N VAL A 299 10.70 -5.47 5.45
CA VAL A 299 11.35 -5.77 4.17
C VAL A 299 12.85 -5.69 4.39
N ILE A 300 13.57 -6.69 3.94
CA ILE A 300 15.01 -6.83 4.14
C ILE A 300 15.71 -6.81 2.77
N ARG A 301 16.65 -5.88 2.59
CA ARG A 301 17.53 -5.85 1.44
C ARG A 301 18.92 -6.32 1.88
N SER A 302 19.33 -7.47 1.38
CA SER A 302 20.65 -8.05 1.61
C SER A 302 21.74 -7.29 0.88
N ALA A 303 23.00 -7.53 1.25
CA ALA A 303 24.17 -6.91 0.67
C ALA A 303 24.32 -7.11 -0.85
N ASP A 304 23.78 -8.20 -1.39
CA ASP A 304 23.75 -8.49 -2.83
C ASP A 304 22.60 -7.83 -3.59
N GLY A 305 21.77 -7.04 -2.88
CA GLY A 305 20.59 -6.37 -3.43
C GLY A 305 19.31 -7.22 -3.44
N THR A 306 19.36 -8.46 -2.98
CA THR A 306 18.16 -9.32 -2.88
C THR A 306 17.21 -8.77 -1.82
N VAL A 307 15.94 -8.59 -2.21
CA VAL A 307 14.87 -8.13 -1.31
C VAL A 307 13.99 -9.31 -0.90
N THR A 308 13.72 -9.42 0.40
CA THR A 308 12.88 -10.47 1.00
C THR A 308 11.96 -9.87 2.05
N LEU A 309 10.87 -10.59 2.37
CA LEU A 309 9.98 -10.23 3.46
C LEU A 309 10.51 -10.82 4.78
N GLY A 310 10.64 -9.96 5.79
CA GLY A 310 10.97 -10.30 7.15
C GLY A 310 9.74 -10.57 8.01
N ASP A 311 9.78 -10.17 9.27
CA ASP A 311 8.71 -10.38 10.23
C ASP A 311 7.47 -9.52 9.93
N LEU A 312 6.30 -10.11 10.19
CA LEU A 312 5.02 -9.40 10.21
C LEU A 312 4.62 -9.12 11.64
N THR A 313 4.42 -7.85 11.97
CA THR A 313 3.84 -7.40 13.24
C THR A 313 2.37 -7.02 13.03
N ILE A 314 1.49 -7.61 13.83
CA ILE A 314 0.04 -7.33 13.82
C ILE A 314 -0.31 -6.48 15.02
N ILE A 315 -0.93 -5.33 14.80
CA ILE A 315 -1.47 -4.45 15.83
C ILE A 315 -3.00 -4.48 15.74
N PRO A 316 -3.67 -5.37 16.51
CA PRO A 316 -5.13 -5.43 16.60
C PRO A 316 -5.73 -4.12 17.09
N ALA A 317 -6.78 -3.64 16.43
CA ALA A 317 -7.40 -2.36 16.74
C ALA A 317 -8.92 -2.38 16.57
N ASN A 318 -9.56 -1.37 17.11
CA ASN A 318 -10.96 -1.00 16.90
C ASN A 318 -11.01 0.20 15.95
N VAL A 319 -11.96 0.27 15.04
CA VAL A 319 -12.18 1.43 14.14
C VAL A 319 -12.59 2.70 14.89
N SER A 320 -12.88 2.60 16.18
CA SER A 320 -13.39 3.68 17.03
C SER A 320 -12.66 3.72 18.37
N SER A 321 -12.44 4.91 18.90
CA SER A 321 -11.92 5.13 20.26
C SER A 321 -13.02 5.19 21.33
N ILE A 322 -14.28 5.10 20.95
CA ILE A 322 -15.44 5.15 21.86
C ILE A 322 -16.37 3.97 21.62
N GLU A 323 -17.14 3.63 22.63
CA GLU A 323 -18.17 2.59 22.53
C GLU A 323 -19.44 3.10 21.84
N GLY A 324 -20.21 2.15 21.27
CA GLY A 324 -21.58 2.36 20.79
C GLY A 324 -21.72 3.03 19.43
N ARG A 325 -20.68 3.67 18.91
CA ARG A 325 -20.66 4.22 17.54
C ARG A 325 -19.22 4.34 17.01
N ASN A 326 -19.09 4.49 15.71
CA ASN A 326 -17.83 4.83 15.09
C ASN A 326 -17.58 6.35 15.23
N ASN A 327 -16.43 6.72 15.75
CA ASN A 327 -15.94 8.10 15.76
C ASN A 327 -14.75 8.28 14.81
N PHE A 328 -14.48 7.29 13.93
CA PHE A 328 -13.48 7.35 12.85
C PHE A 328 -12.04 7.49 13.34
N GLN A 329 -11.76 7.04 14.55
CA GLN A 329 -10.45 7.14 15.20
C GLN A 329 -9.98 5.73 15.60
N PRO A 330 -9.31 5.00 14.69
CA PRO A 330 -8.77 3.68 14.98
C PRO A 330 -7.90 3.70 16.23
N THR A 331 -8.13 2.70 17.10
CA THR A 331 -7.48 2.64 18.41
C THR A 331 -7.05 1.21 18.70
N PRO A 332 -5.78 0.96 18.99
CA PRO A 332 -5.28 -0.37 19.29
C PRO A 332 -5.97 -0.99 20.50
N TYR A 333 -6.22 -2.30 20.41
CA TYR A 333 -6.65 -3.10 21.56
C TYR A 333 -5.48 -3.42 22.47
N GLU A 334 -5.72 -3.42 23.78
CA GLU A 334 -4.77 -3.98 24.72
C GLU A 334 -4.67 -5.50 24.54
N GLN A 335 -3.45 -6.03 24.62
CA GLN A 335 -3.18 -7.47 24.54
C GLN A 335 -3.95 -8.23 25.62
N GLY A 336 -4.53 -9.37 25.25
CA GLY A 336 -5.33 -10.21 26.16
C GLY A 336 -6.79 -9.75 26.33
N THR A 337 -7.22 -8.71 25.63
CA THR A 337 -8.64 -8.35 25.57
C THR A 337 -9.39 -9.20 24.54
N ALA A 338 -10.69 -9.37 24.71
CA ALA A 338 -11.52 -10.10 23.76
C ALA A 338 -11.51 -9.50 22.34
N GLY A 339 -11.32 -8.18 22.22
CA GLY A 339 -11.15 -7.49 20.94
C GLY A 339 -9.86 -7.91 20.26
N TYR A 340 -8.75 -7.87 21.00
CA TYR A 340 -7.44 -8.32 20.53
C TYR A 340 -7.50 -9.77 20.01
N ASP A 341 -8.00 -10.70 20.83
CA ASP A 341 -8.09 -12.11 20.48
C ASP A 341 -8.99 -12.36 19.26
N ARG A 342 -10.07 -11.62 19.13
CA ARG A 342 -11.00 -11.73 18.00
C ARG A 342 -10.36 -11.29 16.69
N VAL A 343 -9.60 -10.18 16.70
CA VAL A 343 -8.83 -9.72 15.53
C VAL A 343 -7.80 -10.77 15.12
N MET A 344 -7.03 -11.30 16.08
CA MET A 344 -6.05 -12.34 15.79
C MET A 344 -6.69 -13.58 15.17
N GLN A 345 -7.86 -14.03 15.68
CA GLN A 345 -8.60 -15.17 15.11
C GLN A 345 -9.11 -14.90 13.69
N LYS A 346 -9.45 -13.65 13.34
CA LYS A 346 -9.85 -13.30 11.98
C LYS A 346 -8.65 -13.37 11.03
N LEU A 347 -7.52 -12.87 11.47
CA LEU A 347 -6.30 -12.82 10.66
C LEU A 347 -5.59 -14.17 10.52
N ASP A 348 -5.69 -15.06 11.52
CA ASP A 348 -5.15 -16.42 11.42
C ASP A 348 -6.12 -17.45 10.80
N GLY A 349 -7.35 -17.00 10.42
CA GLY A 349 -8.38 -17.83 9.81
C GLY A 349 -9.13 -18.77 10.77
N SER A 350 -8.85 -18.72 12.06
CA SER A 350 -9.52 -19.57 13.06
C SER A 350 -10.90 -19.04 13.48
N TRP A 351 -11.27 -17.81 13.11
CA TRP A 351 -12.57 -17.20 13.43
C TRP A 351 -13.74 -18.03 12.91
N LYS A 352 -14.68 -18.37 13.78
CA LYS A 352 -15.86 -19.22 13.50
C LYS A 352 -17.17 -18.43 13.39
N GLY A 353 -17.14 -17.11 13.54
CA GLY A 353 -18.34 -16.29 13.38
C GLY A 353 -18.94 -16.39 11.98
N SER A 354 -20.24 -16.18 11.90
CA SER A 354 -20.97 -16.12 10.63
C SER A 354 -20.64 -14.83 9.88
N ASN A 355 -20.64 -14.90 8.54
CA ASN A 355 -20.53 -13.71 7.71
C ASN A 355 -21.66 -12.70 8.04
N LEU A 356 -21.35 -11.43 7.90
CA LEU A 356 -22.35 -10.37 8.02
C LEU A 356 -23.24 -10.37 6.76
N PRO A 357 -24.53 -10.02 6.87
CA PRO A 357 -25.37 -9.81 5.69
C PRO A 357 -24.77 -8.69 4.81
N ILE A 358 -24.88 -8.82 3.50
CA ILE A 358 -24.51 -7.75 2.54
C ILE A 358 -25.38 -6.50 2.84
N GLN A 359 -24.76 -5.33 2.85
CA GLN A 359 -25.44 -4.07 3.17
C GLN A 359 -26.23 -3.48 2.00
#